data_32c5d7d4893e483513c8b459347af367
#
_entry.id   32c5d7d4893e483513c8b459347af367
#
_cell.length_a   1.000
_cell.length_b   1.000
_cell.length_c   1.000
_cell.angle_alpha   90.00
_cell.angle_beta   90.00
_cell.angle_gamma   90.00
#
_symmetry.space_group_name_H-M   'P 1'
#
loop_
_entity.id
_entity.type
_entity.pdbx_description
1 polymer ?
#
loop_
_entity_poly.entity_id
_entity_poly.type
_entity_poly.pdbx_seq_one_letter_code
_entity_poly.pdbx_strand_id
1 'polypeptide(L)'
;GTQRGGGRLDKTQYAGFAHLFEHLMFGGSVNIPDYDMPLQLAGGENNAWTNNDITNYYLTVPRQNVETGFWLESDRMLSLDFSERSLEVQRGVVMEEFKQRCLNQPYGDVGHLLRPLAYQKHPYQWPTIGKDLSHVANATLEEVKAFFFRFYAPNNAILAGGGEISFF
;
A
#
# COMPACT_ATOMS: atom_id res chain seq x y z
N GLY A 1 -4.67 6.86 -7.51
CA GLY A 1 -3.56 6.47 -8.39
C GLY A 1 -3.25 4.99 -8.27
N THR A 2 -2.67 4.41 -9.29
CA THR A 2 -2.33 2.98 -9.33
C THR A 2 -0.83 2.83 -9.55
N GLN A 3 -0.16 2.13 -8.66
CA GLN A 3 1.26 1.81 -8.76
C GLN A 3 1.43 0.42 -9.42
N ARG A 4 2.33 0.32 -10.40
CA ARG A 4 2.64 -0.94 -11.04
C ARG A 4 3.62 -1.76 -10.19
N GLY A 5 3.35 -3.03 -10.11
CA GLY A 5 4.28 -3.99 -9.53
C GLY A 5 3.70 -4.88 -8.45
N GLY A 6 2.84 -4.38 -7.59
CA GLY A 6 2.19 -5.18 -6.56
C GLY A 6 3.11 -6.22 -5.91
N GLY A 7 2.56 -7.28 -5.38
CA GLY A 7 3.32 -8.31 -4.71
C GLY A 7 4.31 -9.12 -5.57
N ARG A 8 4.21 -9.04 -6.91
CA ARG A 8 5.16 -9.75 -7.79
C ARG A 8 6.57 -9.13 -7.81
N LEU A 9 6.71 -7.87 -7.40
CA LEU A 9 8.01 -7.19 -7.34
C LEU A 9 8.74 -7.48 -6.03
N ASP A 10 8.05 -8.05 -5.06
CA ASP A 10 8.68 -8.48 -3.82
C ASP A 10 9.70 -9.57 -4.14
N LYS A 11 10.93 -9.38 -3.72
CA LYS A 11 11.88 -10.48 -3.66
C LYS A 11 11.46 -11.44 -2.57
N THR A 12 11.90 -12.69 -2.64
CA THR A 12 11.54 -13.73 -1.66
C THR A 12 11.73 -13.29 -0.20
N GLN A 13 12.75 -12.49 0.06
CA GLN A 13 13.08 -11.96 1.40
C GLN A 13 12.25 -10.72 1.80
N TYR A 14 11.50 -10.13 0.86
CA TYR A 14 10.67 -8.95 1.06
C TYR A 14 9.22 -9.20 0.66
N ALA A 15 8.81 -10.47 0.64
CA ALA A 15 7.42 -10.81 0.32
C ALA A 15 6.47 -10.16 1.34
N GLY A 16 5.51 -9.36 0.85
CA GLY A 16 4.60 -8.56 1.67
C GLY A 16 4.93 -7.06 1.71
N PHE A 17 6.06 -6.62 1.13
CA PHE A 17 6.41 -5.18 1.11
C PHE A 17 5.41 -4.33 0.34
N ALA A 18 4.89 -4.80 -0.79
CA ALA A 18 3.89 -4.05 -1.54
C ALA A 18 2.62 -3.80 -0.69
N HIS A 19 2.22 -4.77 0.11
CA HIS A 19 1.10 -4.64 1.04
C HIS A 19 1.46 -3.74 2.24
N LEU A 20 2.65 -3.89 2.81
CA LEU A 20 3.12 -2.96 3.85
C LEU A 20 3.11 -1.51 3.35
N PHE A 21 3.52 -1.28 2.09
CA PHE A 21 3.47 0.04 1.48
C PHE A 21 2.07 0.57 1.26
N GLU A 22 1.10 -0.28 0.97
CA GLU A 22 -0.30 0.12 0.95
C GLU A 22 -0.68 0.80 2.27
N HIS A 23 -0.32 0.21 3.39
CA HIS A 23 -0.56 0.77 4.72
C HIS A 23 0.28 2.03 5.00
N LEU A 24 1.56 2.02 4.67
CA LEU A 24 2.46 3.16 4.92
C LEU A 24 2.01 4.43 4.20
N MET A 25 1.40 4.31 3.04
CA MET A 25 0.87 5.44 2.27
C MET A 25 -0.30 6.16 2.97
N PHE A 26 -0.90 5.56 3.99
CA PHE A 26 -1.91 6.19 4.85
C PHE A 26 -1.34 6.69 6.18
N GLY A 27 -0.06 6.44 6.45
CA GLY A 27 0.61 6.85 7.69
C GLY A 27 0.94 8.35 7.78
N GLY A 28 0.57 9.13 6.76
CA GLY A 28 0.83 10.56 6.69
C GLY A 28 2.06 10.90 5.84
N SER A 29 2.18 12.18 5.54
CA SER A 29 3.31 12.77 4.84
C SER A 29 3.91 13.90 5.69
N VAL A 30 5.06 14.40 5.27
CA VAL A 30 5.78 15.48 6.01
C VAL A 30 4.91 16.71 6.20
N ASN A 31 4.11 17.07 5.20
CA ASN A 31 3.23 18.25 5.26
C ASN A 31 1.82 17.92 5.75
N ILE A 32 1.41 16.67 5.67
CA ILE A 32 0.06 16.21 6.03
C ILE A 32 0.21 14.98 6.95
N PRO A 33 0.43 15.20 8.26
CA PRO A 33 0.65 14.10 9.20
C PRO A 33 -0.54 13.16 9.38
N ASP A 34 -1.74 13.67 9.12
CA ASP A 34 -3.00 12.89 9.12
C ASP A 34 -3.66 13.03 7.76
N TYR A 35 -3.63 11.95 6.99
CA TYR A 35 -4.22 11.91 5.65
C TYR A 35 -5.75 11.93 5.69
N ASP A 36 -6.35 11.28 6.67
CA ASP A 36 -7.79 11.11 6.74
C ASP A 36 -8.54 12.37 7.17
N MET A 37 -7.97 13.16 8.08
CA MET A 37 -8.63 14.34 8.60
C MET A 37 -9.03 15.35 7.52
N PRO A 38 -8.13 15.86 6.67
CA PRO A 38 -8.51 16.80 5.62
C PRO A 38 -9.45 16.18 4.59
N LEU A 39 -9.36 14.88 4.32
CA LEU A 39 -10.26 14.19 3.43
C LEU A 39 -11.68 14.12 4.00
N GLN A 40 -11.83 13.78 5.27
CA GLN A 40 -13.13 13.75 5.95
C GLN A 40 -13.77 15.14 6.04
N LEU A 41 -12.97 16.17 6.33
CA LEU A 41 -13.45 17.57 6.33
C LEU A 41 -13.93 18.02 4.94
N ALA A 42 -13.34 17.48 3.89
CA ALA A 42 -13.77 17.67 2.51
C ALA A 42 -15.00 16.82 2.12
N GLY A 43 -15.52 16.00 3.04
CA GLY A 43 -16.63 15.07 2.77
C GLY A 43 -16.24 13.88 1.91
N GLY A 44 -14.97 13.51 1.91
CA GLY A 44 -14.42 12.42 1.13
C GLY A 44 -14.21 11.14 1.92
N GLU A 45 -13.98 10.08 1.19
CA GLU A 45 -13.60 8.76 1.68
C GLU A 45 -12.48 8.19 0.82
N ASN A 46 -11.70 7.28 1.37
CA ASN A 46 -10.60 6.62 0.67
C ASN A 46 -10.59 5.12 0.96
N ASN A 47 -9.89 4.40 0.11
CA ASN A 47 -9.47 3.03 0.37
C ASN A 47 -8.29 2.65 -0.55
N ALA A 48 -7.73 1.46 -0.34
CA ALA A 48 -6.71 0.89 -1.20
C ALA A 48 -6.83 -0.63 -1.25
N TRP A 49 -6.15 -1.23 -2.21
CA TRP A 49 -5.95 -2.68 -2.27
C TRP A 49 -4.69 -3.02 -3.06
N THR A 50 -4.07 -4.13 -2.70
CA THR A 50 -2.89 -4.68 -3.36
C THR A 50 -3.21 -6.07 -3.89
N ASN A 51 -2.85 -6.33 -5.14
CA ASN A 51 -2.81 -7.66 -5.71
C ASN A 51 -1.39 -8.01 -6.19
N ASN A 52 -1.25 -9.08 -6.94
CA ASN A 52 0.08 -9.53 -7.39
C ASN A 52 0.78 -8.53 -8.31
N ASP A 53 0.04 -7.71 -9.06
CA ASP A 53 0.57 -6.87 -10.14
C ASP A 53 0.55 -5.38 -9.84
N ILE A 54 -0.41 -4.91 -9.06
CA ILE A 54 -0.63 -3.48 -8.79
C ILE A 54 -1.06 -3.25 -7.35
N THR A 55 -0.74 -2.06 -6.84
CA THR A 55 -1.39 -1.45 -5.68
C THR A 55 -2.20 -0.26 -6.16
N ASN A 56 -3.47 -0.22 -5.80
CA ASN A 56 -4.39 0.83 -6.18
C ASN A 56 -4.83 1.62 -4.96
N TYR A 57 -4.72 2.93 -5.03
CA TYR A 57 -5.23 3.89 -4.06
C TYR A 57 -6.34 4.68 -4.70
N TYR A 58 -7.46 4.84 -4.03
CA TYR A 58 -8.55 5.65 -4.54
C TYR A 58 -9.22 6.45 -3.45
N LEU A 59 -9.76 7.56 -3.85
CA LEU A 59 -10.58 8.42 -3.00
C LEU A 59 -11.79 8.91 -3.79
N THR A 60 -12.85 9.21 -3.04
CA THR A 60 -14.05 9.86 -3.55
C THR A 60 -14.25 11.15 -2.77
N VAL A 61 -14.44 12.25 -3.48
CA VAL A 61 -14.72 13.56 -2.87
C VAL A 61 -15.85 14.25 -3.61
N PRO A 62 -16.64 15.11 -2.95
CA PRO A 62 -17.54 16.01 -3.62
C PRO A 62 -16.80 16.86 -4.67
N ARG A 63 -17.45 17.13 -5.81
CA ARG A 63 -16.88 17.87 -6.95
C ARG A 63 -16.15 19.16 -6.53
N GLN A 64 -16.76 19.93 -5.64
CA GLN A 64 -16.21 21.21 -5.19
C GLN A 64 -14.90 21.06 -4.40
N ASN A 65 -14.58 19.87 -3.92
CA ASN A 65 -13.41 19.58 -3.09
C ASN A 65 -12.39 18.69 -3.81
N VAL A 66 -12.47 18.56 -5.15
CA VAL A 66 -11.57 17.70 -5.93
C VAL A 66 -10.09 18.10 -5.77
N GLU A 67 -9.80 19.38 -5.57
CA GLU A 67 -8.43 19.87 -5.33
C GLU A 67 -7.81 19.26 -4.05
N THR A 68 -8.61 19.05 -3.01
CA THR A 68 -8.15 18.36 -1.79
C THR A 68 -7.65 16.96 -2.11
N GLY A 69 -8.34 16.22 -2.98
CA GLY A 69 -7.90 14.89 -3.42
C GLY A 69 -6.56 14.94 -4.14
N PHE A 70 -6.37 15.87 -5.09
CA PHE A 70 -5.11 16.02 -5.79
C PHE A 70 -3.98 16.44 -4.86
N TRP A 71 -4.24 17.34 -3.92
CA TRP A 71 -3.27 17.78 -2.93
C TRP A 71 -2.79 16.62 -2.06
N LEU A 72 -3.71 15.82 -1.51
CA LEU A 72 -3.40 14.66 -0.69
C LEU A 72 -2.55 13.62 -1.45
N GLU A 73 -2.97 13.28 -2.66
CA GLU A 73 -2.27 12.29 -3.49
C GLU A 73 -0.86 12.77 -3.89
N SER A 74 -0.73 14.03 -4.29
CA SER A 74 0.56 14.59 -4.68
C SER A 74 1.53 14.68 -3.51
N ASP A 75 1.08 15.10 -2.33
CA ASP A 75 1.94 15.26 -1.18
C ASP A 75 2.49 13.92 -0.68
N ARG A 76 1.66 12.89 -0.53
CA ARG A 76 2.15 11.58 -0.10
C ARG A 76 3.07 10.90 -1.12
N MET A 77 2.96 11.21 -2.42
CA MET A 77 3.89 10.72 -3.44
C MET A 77 5.23 11.43 -3.40
N LEU A 78 5.28 12.70 -2.99
CA LEU A 78 6.49 13.50 -2.95
C LEU A 78 7.19 13.47 -1.60
N SER A 79 6.44 13.39 -0.51
CA SER A 79 6.90 13.70 0.84
C SER A 79 6.38 12.71 1.88
N LEU A 80 6.30 11.43 1.55
CA LEU A 80 5.85 10.40 2.52
C LEU A 80 6.68 10.48 3.81
N ASP A 81 6.02 10.37 4.97
CA ASP A 81 6.73 10.33 6.25
C ASP A 81 7.40 8.98 6.48
N PHE A 82 8.71 8.96 6.35
CA PHE A 82 9.56 7.81 6.64
C PHE A 82 10.10 7.86 8.08
N SER A 83 9.21 7.92 9.06
CA SER A 83 9.60 7.85 10.47
C SER A 83 9.59 6.41 10.98
N GLU A 84 10.47 6.11 11.95
CA GLU A 84 10.45 4.83 12.67
C GLU A 84 9.08 4.58 13.32
N ARG A 85 8.45 5.64 13.81
CA ARG A 85 7.12 5.56 14.43
C ARG A 85 6.06 5.11 13.41
N SER A 86 6.04 5.71 12.22
CA SER A 86 5.09 5.34 11.17
C SER A 86 5.30 3.89 10.75
N LEU A 87 6.56 3.48 10.53
CA LEU A 87 6.89 2.11 10.17
C LEU A 87 6.44 1.12 11.26
N GLU A 88 6.70 1.40 12.53
CA GLU A 88 6.35 0.49 13.62
C GLU A 88 4.83 0.32 13.77
N VAL A 89 4.08 1.41 13.64
CA VAL A 89 2.61 1.38 13.69
C VAL A 89 2.06 0.51 12.55
N GLN A 90 2.47 0.76 11.32
CA GLN A 90 1.95 0.03 10.16
C GLN A 90 2.44 -1.42 10.11
N ARG A 91 3.65 -1.68 10.57
CA ARG A 91 4.15 -3.04 10.78
C ARG A 91 3.25 -3.82 11.73
N GLY A 92 2.88 -3.24 12.86
CA GLY A 92 1.95 -3.85 13.81
C GLY A 92 0.59 -4.18 13.20
N VAL A 93 0.03 -3.26 12.42
CA VAL A 93 -1.26 -3.46 11.73
C VAL A 93 -1.18 -4.61 10.73
N VAL A 94 -0.17 -4.62 9.86
CA VAL A 94 0.00 -5.67 8.83
C VAL A 94 0.27 -7.04 9.47
N MET A 95 1.06 -7.08 10.54
CA MET A 95 1.31 -8.32 11.28
C MET A 95 0.02 -8.88 11.90
N GLU A 96 -0.81 -8.03 12.46
CA GLU A 96 -2.08 -8.47 13.05
C GLU A 96 -3.06 -8.93 11.97
N GLU A 97 -3.12 -8.24 10.83
CA GLU A 97 -3.91 -8.65 9.69
C GLU A 97 -3.47 -10.02 9.14
N PHE A 98 -2.15 -10.26 9.05
CA PHE A 98 -1.61 -11.57 8.66
C PHE A 98 -2.08 -12.67 9.61
N LYS A 99 -2.01 -12.45 10.92
CA LYS A 99 -2.49 -13.42 11.91
C LYS A 99 -3.97 -13.68 11.74
N GLN A 100 -4.78 -12.63 11.60
CA GLN A 100 -6.23 -12.76 11.44
C GLN A 100 -6.61 -13.53 10.17
N ARG A 101 -5.98 -13.19 9.03
CA ARG A 101 -6.32 -13.80 7.74
C ARG A 101 -5.73 -15.18 7.53
N CYS A 102 -4.53 -15.45 8.05
CA CYS A 102 -3.80 -16.66 7.73
C CYS A 102 -3.75 -17.68 8.87
N LEU A 103 -3.77 -17.23 10.12
CA LEU A 103 -3.56 -18.12 11.28
C LEU A 103 -4.83 -18.34 12.11
N ASN A 104 -5.66 -17.33 12.25
CA ASN A 104 -6.78 -17.33 13.22
C ASN A 104 -8.13 -17.72 12.60
N GLN A 105 -8.17 -18.13 11.34
CA GLN A 105 -9.41 -18.57 10.70
C GLN A 105 -9.23 -19.91 9.98
N PRO A 106 -10.29 -20.72 9.89
CA PRO A 106 -10.27 -21.97 9.14
C PRO A 106 -9.87 -21.71 7.68
N TYR A 107 -8.96 -22.53 7.16
CA TYR A 107 -8.45 -22.45 5.79
C TYR A 107 -7.71 -21.15 5.43
N GLY A 108 -7.29 -20.34 6.40
CA GLY A 108 -6.58 -19.07 6.18
C GLY A 108 -5.22 -19.27 5.49
N ASP A 109 -4.60 -20.42 5.66
CA ASP A 109 -3.32 -20.81 5.10
C ASP A 109 -3.37 -21.43 3.69
N VAL A 110 -4.57 -21.68 3.15
CA VAL A 110 -4.73 -22.34 1.83
C VAL A 110 -3.94 -21.63 0.74
N GLY A 111 -3.93 -20.31 0.73
CA GLY A 111 -3.15 -19.54 -0.25
C GLY A 111 -1.64 -19.79 -0.13
N HIS A 112 -1.12 -19.94 1.07
CA HIS A 112 0.28 -20.22 1.34
C HIS A 112 0.68 -21.65 0.93
N LEU A 113 -0.24 -22.60 1.00
CA LEU A 113 -0.01 -23.99 0.63
C LEU A 113 -0.14 -24.23 -0.87
N LEU A 114 -1.17 -23.66 -1.50
CA LEU A 114 -1.46 -23.94 -2.92
C LEU A 114 -0.57 -23.15 -3.90
N ARG A 115 -0.23 -21.89 -3.58
CA ARG A 115 0.55 -21.07 -4.50
C ARG A 115 1.93 -21.64 -4.81
N PRO A 116 2.74 -22.14 -3.86
CA PRO A 116 4.02 -22.77 -4.18
C PRO A 116 3.91 -24.04 -5.00
N LEU A 117 2.77 -24.74 -4.95
CA LEU A 117 2.51 -25.92 -5.77
C LEU A 117 2.22 -25.53 -7.22
N ALA A 118 1.47 -24.44 -7.42
CA ALA A 118 1.12 -23.94 -8.75
C ALA A 118 2.28 -23.16 -9.42
N TYR A 119 3.05 -22.41 -8.64
CA TYR A 119 4.09 -21.49 -9.12
C TYR A 119 5.43 -21.81 -8.45
N GLN A 120 6.27 -22.57 -9.09
CA GLN A 120 7.58 -22.97 -8.52
C GLN A 120 8.68 -21.92 -8.69
N LYS A 121 8.61 -21.09 -9.76
CA LYS A 121 9.61 -20.06 -10.09
C LYS A 121 9.02 -18.66 -10.19
N HIS A 122 7.74 -18.55 -10.49
CA HIS A 122 7.09 -17.27 -10.68
C HIS A 122 6.84 -16.59 -9.33
N PRO A 123 6.96 -15.25 -9.23
CA PRO A 123 6.70 -14.50 -7.99
C PRO A 123 5.29 -14.67 -7.41
N TYR A 124 4.34 -15.23 -8.15
CA TYR A 124 3.01 -15.56 -7.64
C TYR A 124 2.98 -16.73 -6.65
N GLN A 125 4.13 -17.34 -6.39
CA GLN A 125 4.25 -18.44 -5.42
C GLN A 125 3.93 -18.05 -3.97
N TRP A 126 3.90 -16.77 -3.64
CA TRP A 126 3.45 -16.28 -2.33
C TRP A 126 2.29 -15.31 -2.46
N PRO A 127 1.39 -15.26 -1.46
CA PRO A 127 0.30 -14.29 -1.43
C PRO A 127 0.82 -12.87 -1.17
N THR A 128 0.02 -11.86 -1.55
CA THR A 128 0.36 -10.45 -1.39
C THR A 128 0.54 -9.99 0.05
N ILE A 129 -0.13 -10.65 1.00
CA ILE A 129 0.03 -10.39 2.43
C ILE A 129 1.44 -10.77 2.96
N GLY A 130 2.20 -11.52 2.17
CA GLY A 130 3.55 -11.97 2.49
C GLY A 130 3.66 -13.48 2.60
N LYS A 131 4.89 -13.96 2.40
CA LYS A 131 5.23 -15.38 2.55
C LYS A 131 5.32 -15.78 4.02
N ASP A 132 5.92 -14.93 4.82
CA ASP A 132 6.22 -15.15 6.23
C ASP A 132 6.15 -13.84 7.00
N LEU A 133 5.61 -13.91 8.19
CA LEU A 133 5.43 -12.75 9.07
C LEU A 133 6.77 -12.06 9.40
N SER A 134 7.85 -12.81 9.45
CA SER A 134 9.19 -12.29 9.75
C SER A 134 9.69 -11.28 8.71
N HIS A 135 9.27 -11.39 7.45
CA HIS A 135 9.67 -10.45 6.41
C HIS A 135 9.16 -9.03 6.69
N VAL A 136 7.93 -8.90 7.16
CA VAL A 136 7.35 -7.62 7.57
C VAL A 136 7.92 -7.19 8.93
N ALA A 137 8.05 -8.12 9.87
CA ALA A 137 8.54 -7.83 11.22
C ALA A 137 9.97 -7.28 11.22
N ASN A 138 10.82 -7.76 10.32
CA ASN A 138 12.23 -7.36 10.22
C ASN A 138 12.50 -6.25 9.18
N ALA A 139 11.47 -5.70 8.53
CA ALA A 139 11.62 -4.62 7.57
C ALA A 139 12.29 -3.40 8.20
N THR A 140 13.40 -2.97 7.64
CA THR A 140 14.12 -1.78 8.10
C THR A 140 13.63 -0.51 7.38
N LEU A 141 13.80 0.63 8.02
CA LEU A 141 13.43 1.91 7.43
C LEU A 141 14.17 2.19 6.11
N GLU A 142 15.44 1.74 6.00
CA GLU A 142 16.25 1.89 4.79
C GLU A 142 15.73 1.04 3.64
N GLU A 143 15.32 -0.19 3.91
CA GLU A 143 14.70 -1.06 2.91
C GLU A 143 13.36 -0.50 2.43
N VAL A 144 12.57 0.05 3.35
CA VAL A 144 11.32 0.73 3.08
C VAL A 144 11.55 1.94 2.17
N LYS A 145 12.50 2.82 2.50
CA LYS A 145 12.88 3.96 1.65
C LYS A 145 13.34 3.52 0.26
N ALA A 146 14.21 2.51 0.18
CA ALA A 146 14.71 1.99 -1.09
C ALA A 146 13.59 1.43 -1.96
N PHE A 147 12.60 0.76 -1.38
CA PHE A 147 11.43 0.28 -2.09
C PHE A 147 10.58 1.44 -2.63
N PHE A 148 10.31 2.45 -1.82
CA PHE A 148 9.55 3.64 -2.24
C PHE A 148 10.21 4.33 -3.43
N PHE A 149 11.46 4.73 -3.31
CA PHE A 149 12.15 5.45 -4.40
C PHE A 149 12.27 4.63 -5.68
N ARG A 150 12.24 3.31 -5.57
CA ARG A 150 12.28 2.44 -6.74
C ARG A 150 10.93 2.31 -7.43
N PHE A 151 9.82 2.22 -6.69
CA PHE A 151 8.53 1.82 -7.24
C PHE A 151 7.46 2.90 -7.20
N TYR A 152 7.59 3.90 -6.32
CA TYR A 152 6.60 4.97 -6.12
C TYR A 152 6.95 6.27 -6.86
N ALA A 153 7.81 6.19 -7.87
CA ALA A 153 8.09 7.31 -8.73
C ALA A 153 6.91 7.62 -9.67
N PRO A 154 6.68 8.88 -10.04
CA PRO A 154 5.55 9.28 -10.91
C PRO A 154 5.52 8.57 -12.27
N ASN A 155 6.68 8.20 -12.82
CA ASN A 155 6.79 7.46 -14.07
C ASN A 155 6.34 5.98 -13.95
N ASN A 156 6.10 5.49 -12.76
CA ASN A 156 5.56 4.14 -12.48
C ASN A 156 4.12 4.21 -11.91
N ALA A 157 3.48 5.37 -11.97
CA ALA A 157 2.12 5.60 -11.49
C ALA A 157 1.17 5.92 -12.64
N ILE A 158 -0.10 5.55 -12.48
CA ILE A 158 -1.19 5.95 -13.35
C ILE A 158 -2.19 6.69 -12.49
N LEU A 159 -2.46 7.95 -12.83
CA LEU A 159 -3.55 8.73 -12.24
C LEU A 159 -4.77 8.66 -13.16
N ALA A 160 -5.90 8.24 -12.61
CA ALA A 160 -7.18 8.25 -13.29
C ALA A 160 -8.19 9.03 -12.44
N GLY A 161 -8.88 9.96 -13.06
CA GLY A 161 -9.97 10.72 -12.46
C GLY A 161 -11.25 10.50 -13.23
N GLY A 162 -12.37 10.33 -12.52
CA GLY A 162 -13.69 10.18 -13.11
C GLY A 162 -14.70 11.03 -12.34
N GLY A 163 -15.61 11.65 -13.06
CA GLY A 163 -16.65 12.50 -12.48
C GLY A 163 -16.84 13.79 -13.25
N GLU A 164 -17.62 14.70 -12.72
CA GLU A 164 -17.87 16.00 -13.29
C GLU A 164 -16.75 16.98 -12.93
N ILE A 165 -15.59 16.82 -13.60
CA ILE A 165 -14.40 17.65 -13.41
C ILE A 165 -14.33 18.65 -14.57
N SER A 166 -14.36 19.95 -14.28
CA SER A 166 -14.06 21.00 -15.24
C SER A 166 -12.59 21.35 -15.14
N PHE A 167 -11.85 21.14 -16.21
CA PHE A 167 -10.50 21.71 -16.35
C PHE A 167 -10.68 23.14 -16.90
N PHE A 168 -10.18 24.11 -16.16
CA PHE A 168 -10.12 25.50 -16.63
C PHE A 168 -8.82 25.74 -17.36
#